data_190af0b8a7109f649493960ee77de903
#
_entry.id   190af0b8a7109f649493960ee77de903
#
_cell.length_a   1.000
_cell.length_b   1.000
_cell.length_c   1.000
_cell.angle_alpha   90.00
_cell.angle_beta   90.00
_cell.angle_gamma   90.00
#
_symmetry.space_group_name_H-M   'P 1'
#
loop_
_entity.id
_entity.type
_entity.pdbx_description
1 polymer ?
#
loop_
_entity_poly.entity_id
_entity_poly.type
_entity_poly.pdbx_seq_one_letter_code
_entity_poly.pdbx_strand_id
1 'polypeptide(L)'
;MRRVLLVALPLALVALLVLFHVLPNGEYRLPFADLEVESVTLYLSSESAENGKKHITAEEDVDAFLDFMDGMKKQGMYRDRDLPDGGHFLGIVFRLTDGSTFLCSYLETSQYGRGYFTDGEQRFEVSNLRLLDYWYSLDYEAQPLEEGETAAFPPIWVMK
;
A
#
# COMPACT_ATOMS: atom_id res chain seq x y z
N MET A 1 -49.05 -3.26 11.93
CA MET A 1 -47.64 -3.33 12.45
C MET A 1 -46.84 -4.51 11.93
N ARG A 2 -47.33 -5.77 11.90
CA ARG A 2 -46.54 -6.94 11.42
C ARG A 2 -46.05 -6.89 9.95
N ARG A 3 -46.77 -6.22 9.03
CA ARG A 3 -46.40 -6.14 7.60
C ARG A 3 -45.27 -5.16 7.32
N VAL A 4 -45.05 -4.14 8.14
CA VAL A 4 -43.96 -3.17 8.00
C VAL A 4 -42.63 -3.79 8.45
N LEU A 5 -42.64 -4.66 9.45
CA LEU A 5 -41.46 -5.37 9.93
C LEU A 5 -40.93 -6.40 8.91
N LEU A 6 -41.85 -7.02 8.12
CA LEU A 6 -41.46 -8.03 7.11
C LEU A 6 -40.72 -7.44 5.90
N VAL A 7 -40.84 -6.15 5.62
CA VAL A 7 -40.17 -5.46 4.52
C VAL A 7 -38.92 -4.69 5.03
N ALA A 8 -38.96 -4.18 6.25
CA ALA A 8 -37.86 -3.41 6.83
C ALA A 8 -36.64 -4.27 7.15
N LEU A 9 -36.84 -5.53 7.55
CA LEU A 9 -35.73 -6.45 7.89
C LEU A 9 -34.84 -6.82 6.69
N PRO A 10 -35.38 -7.25 5.51
CA PRO A 10 -34.57 -7.54 4.34
C PRO A 10 -33.93 -6.27 3.74
N LEU A 11 -34.59 -5.10 3.82
CA LEU A 11 -33.99 -3.84 3.39
C LEU A 11 -32.80 -3.41 4.28
N ALA A 12 -32.92 -3.58 5.59
CA ALA A 12 -31.81 -3.34 6.51
C ALA A 12 -30.66 -4.32 6.29
N LEU A 13 -30.95 -5.60 5.98
CA LEU A 13 -29.93 -6.61 5.68
C LEU A 13 -29.22 -6.31 4.36
N VAL A 14 -29.94 -5.89 3.33
CA VAL A 14 -29.37 -5.47 2.05
C VAL A 14 -28.55 -4.20 2.22
N ALA A 15 -29.02 -3.21 2.99
CA ALA A 15 -28.26 -2.01 3.29
C ALA A 15 -26.97 -2.32 4.08
N LEU A 16 -27.03 -3.26 5.03
CA LEU A 16 -25.88 -3.74 5.78
C LEU A 16 -24.88 -4.47 4.87
N LEU A 17 -25.35 -5.33 3.98
CA LEU A 17 -24.51 -6.03 3.01
C LEU A 17 -23.87 -5.08 2.00
N VAL A 18 -24.59 -4.06 1.54
CA VAL A 18 -24.06 -3.00 0.68
C VAL A 18 -23.02 -2.17 1.43
N LEU A 19 -23.28 -1.79 2.69
CA LEU A 19 -22.30 -1.10 3.54
C LEU A 19 -21.04 -1.96 3.74
N PHE A 20 -21.18 -3.24 4.03
CA PHE A 20 -20.02 -4.15 4.18
C PHE A 20 -19.25 -4.40 2.87
N HIS A 21 -19.89 -4.28 1.70
CA HIS A 21 -19.24 -4.41 0.40
C HIS A 21 -18.65 -3.09 -0.12
N VAL A 22 -19.20 -1.94 0.31
CA VAL A 22 -18.76 -0.61 -0.15
C VAL A 22 -17.67 -0.02 0.76
N LEU A 23 -17.66 -0.37 2.05
CA LEU A 23 -16.70 0.15 3.01
C LEU A 23 -15.24 -0.31 2.83
N PRO A 24 -14.94 -1.52 2.27
CA PRO A 24 -13.55 -1.86 1.97
C PRO A 24 -13.02 -1.27 0.65
N ASN A 25 -13.91 -0.82 -0.24
CA ASN A 25 -13.55 -0.30 -1.56
C ASN A 25 -13.48 1.24 -1.51
N GLY A 26 -12.47 1.76 -0.85
CA GLY A 26 -12.20 3.20 -0.77
C GLY A 26 -10.82 3.54 -1.30
N GLU A 27 -10.57 4.80 -1.51
CA GLU A 27 -9.21 5.29 -1.70
C GLU A 27 -8.43 5.16 -0.39
N TYR A 28 -7.19 4.76 -0.48
CA TYR A 28 -6.27 4.85 0.66
C TYR A 28 -5.78 6.29 0.76
N ARG A 29 -5.72 6.79 1.96
CA ARG A 29 -5.10 8.09 2.24
C ARG A 29 -3.98 7.90 3.24
N LEU A 30 -2.86 8.51 2.94
CA LEU A 30 -1.73 8.57 3.85
C LEU A 30 -2.13 9.30 5.13
N PRO A 31 -1.72 8.81 6.32
CA PRO A 31 -2.18 9.36 7.60
C PRO A 31 -1.58 10.74 7.92
N PHE A 32 -0.68 11.23 7.09
CA PHE A 32 0.01 12.51 7.24
C PHE A 32 -0.29 13.48 6.07
N ALA A 33 -1.47 13.37 5.45
CA ALA A 33 -1.87 14.25 4.34
C ALA A 33 -1.78 15.77 4.66
N ASP A 34 -1.80 16.12 5.96
CA ASP A 34 -1.65 17.49 6.45
C ASP A 34 -0.20 17.84 6.85
N LEU A 35 0.75 16.91 6.73
CA LEU A 35 2.16 17.11 7.04
C LEU A 35 2.97 17.23 5.76
N GLU A 36 4.00 18.07 5.80
CA GLU A 36 4.96 18.18 4.70
C GLU A 36 5.89 16.94 4.71
N VAL A 37 6.06 16.31 3.56
CA VAL A 37 7.00 15.21 3.35
C VAL A 37 8.32 15.79 2.87
N GLU A 38 9.41 15.54 3.62
CA GLU A 38 10.76 16.01 3.27
C GLU A 38 11.39 15.13 2.17
N SER A 39 11.22 13.82 2.28
CA SER A 39 11.79 12.88 1.32
C SER A 39 11.07 11.53 1.35
N VAL A 40 11.24 10.76 0.28
CA VAL A 40 10.74 9.39 0.17
C VAL A 40 11.89 8.48 -0.19
N THR A 41 12.03 7.35 0.52
CA THR A 41 12.96 6.29 0.13
C THR A 41 12.18 5.05 -0.28
N LEU A 42 12.39 4.62 -1.49
CA LEU A 42 11.84 3.37 -2.01
C LEU A 42 12.88 2.26 -1.91
N TYR A 43 12.45 1.11 -1.44
CA TYR A 43 13.24 -0.10 -1.33
C TYR A 43 12.67 -1.16 -2.25
N LEU A 44 13.51 -1.82 -3.02
CA LEU A 44 13.14 -2.96 -3.85
C LEU A 44 13.93 -4.18 -3.40
N SER A 45 13.22 -5.25 -3.06
CA SER A 45 13.80 -6.56 -2.78
C SER A 45 13.05 -7.64 -3.56
N SER A 46 13.75 -8.35 -4.41
CA SER A 46 13.18 -9.34 -5.31
C SER A 46 14.19 -10.41 -5.64
N GLU A 47 13.73 -11.63 -5.84
CA GLU A 47 14.59 -12.74 -6.32
C GLU A 47 14.98 -12.60 -7.80
N SER A 48 14.19 -11.86 -8.58
CA SER A 48 14.31 -11.78 -10.04
C SER A 48 14.65 -10.38 -10.57
N ALA A 49 14.74 -9.37 -9.70
CA ALA A 49 15.00 -7.98 -10.07
C ALA A 49 16.25 -7.44 -9.35
N GLU A 50 16.72 -6.29 -9.81
CA GLU A 50 17.78 -5.55 -9.15
C GLU A 50 17.32 -5.08 -7.77
N ASN A 51 18.00 -5.50 -6.72
CA ASN A 51 17.72 -5.10 -5.36
C ASN A 51 18.43 -3.78 -5.04
N GLY A 52 17.74 -2.89 -4.34
CA GLY A 52 18.32 -1.61 -3.97
C GLY A 52 17.35 -0.66 -3.31
N LYS A 53 17.85 0.56 -3.04
CA LYS A 53 17.03 1.68 -2.57
C LYS A 53 17.28 2.93 -3.40
N LYS A 54 16.23 3.72 -3.64
CA LYS A 54 16.27 5.03 -4.29
C LYS A 54 15.76 6.07 -3.32
N HIS A 55 16.51 7.15 -3.15
CA HIS A 55 16.17 8.22 -2.24
C HIS A 55 15.73 9.46 -3.01
N ILE A 56 14.44 9.78 -2.93
CA ILE A 56 13.76 10.87 -3.63
C ILE A 56 13.77 12.09 -2.72
N THR A 57 14.43 13.17 -3.16
CA THR A 57 14.60 14.40 -2.37
C THR A 57 14.19 15.66 -3.12
N ALA A 58 14.05 15.60 -4.45
CA ALA A 58 13.53 16.74 -5.20
C ALA A 58 12.03 16.92 -4.90
N GLU A 59 11.62 18.13 -4.52
CA GLU A 59 10.25 18.45 -4.12
C GLU A 59 9.23 18.00 -5.18
N GLU A 60 9.51 18.27 -6.46
CA GLU A 60 8.64 17.88 -7.58
C GLU A 60 8.47 16.35 -7.72
N ASP A 61 9.52 15.58 -7.41
CA ASP A 61 9.45 14.12 -7.46
C ASP A 61 8.76 13.53 -6.23
N VAL A 62 8.91 14.17 -5.06
CA VAL A 62 8.16 13.82 -3.84
C VAL A 62 6.69 14.05 -4.07
N ASP A 63 6.28 15.21 -4.59
CA ASP A 63 4.89 15.53 -4.91
C ASP A 63 4.33 14.56 -5.95
N ALA A 64 5.07 14.26 -7.01
CA ALA A 64 4.66 13.28 -8.02
C ALA A 64 4.46 11.87 -7.42
N PHE A 65 5.29 11.48 -6.45
CA PHE A 65 5.13 10.21 -5.75
C PHE A 65 3.89 10.21 -4.83
N LEU A 66 3.62 11.31 -4.14
CA LEU A 66 2.43 11.46 -3.31
C LEU A 66 1.15 11.39 -4.16
N ASP A 67 1.11 12.09 -5.29
CA ASP A 67 0.01 12.02 -6.27
C ASP A 67 -0.19 10.59 -6.80
N PHE A 68 0.91 9.87 -7.06
CA PHE A 68 0.86 8.47 -7.48
C PHE A 68 0.26 7.57 -6.39
N MET A 69 0.61 7.81 -5.12
CA MET A 69 0.06 7.06 -3.98
C MET A 69 -1.40 7.39 -3.70
N ASP A 70 -1.83 8.64 -3.87
CA ASP A 70 -3.24 9.05 -3.70
C ASP A 70 -4.19 8.36 -4.68
N GLY A 71 -3.68 7.89 -5.81
CA GLY A 71 -4.43 7.07 -6.77
C GLY A 71 -4.73 5.64 -6.30
N MET A 72 -4.22 5.21 -5.15
CA MET A 72 -4.30 3.83 -4.67
C MET A 72 -5.72 3.44 -4.24
N LYS A 73 -6.26 2.39 -4.85
CA LYS A 73 -7.62 1.88 -4.59
C LYS A 73 -7.58 0.57 -3.83
N LYS A 74 -8.23 0.58 -2.66
CA LYS A 74 -8.45 -0.64 -1.87
C LYS A 74 -9.47 -1.54 -2.55
N GLN A 75 -9.14 -2.83 -2.73
CA GLN A 75 -10.04 -3.84 -3.29
C GLN A 75 -10.68 -4.70 -2.19
N GLY A 76 -10.05 -4.81 -1.04
CA GLY A 76 -10.52 -5.60 0.09
C GLY A 76 -9.39 -5.88 1.07
N MET A 77 -9.75 -6.40 2.25
CA MET A 77 -8.76 -6.87 3.21
C MET A 77 -8.24 -8.24 2.76
N TYR A 78 -6.92 -8.44 2.80
CA TYR A 78 -6.32 -9.75 2.54
C TYR A 78 -5.96 -10.50 3.81
N ARG A 79 -5.84 -11.81 3.69
CA ARG A 79 -5.34 -12.72 4.72
C ARG A 79 -4.04 -13.36 4.23
N ASP A 80 -3.21 -13.83 5.16
CA ASP A 80 -1.92 -14.44 4.82
C ASP A 80 -2.03 -15.60 3.79
N ARG A 81 -3.14 -16.34 3.81
CA ARG A 81 -3.42 -17.42 2.84
C ARG A 81 -3.71 -16.92 1.42
N ASP A 82 -4.01 -15.64 1.27
CA ASP A 82 -4.36 -15.03 -0.02
C ASP A 82 -3.11 -14.47 -0.71
N LEU A 83 -1.96 -14.48 -0.01
CA LEU A 83 -0.67 -14.03 -0.54
C LEU A 83 -0.10 -15.08 -1.50
N PRO A 84 0.42 -14.65 -2.65
CA PRO A 84 1.06 -15.54 -3.60
C PRO A 84 2.45 -15.99 -3.10
N ASP A 85 2.90 -17.10 -3.63
CA ASP A 85 4.30 -17.52 -3.51
C ASP A 85 5.14 -16.69 -4.50
N GLY A 86 5.85 -15.69 -4.00
CA GLY A 86 6.71 -14.80 -4.78
C GLY A 86 6.06 -13.47 -5.16
N GLY A 87 6.89 -12.60 -5.72
CA GLY A 87 6.56 -11.23 -6.08
C GLY A 87 7.74 -10.29 -5.83
N HIS A 88 7.49 -9.00 -6.03
CA HIS A 88 8.47 -7.95 -5.76
C HIS A 88 8.06 -7.23 -4.48
N PHE A 89 8.90 -7.32 -3.46
CA PHE A 89 8.72 -6.54 -2.24
C PHE A 89 9.23 -5.13 -2.45
N LEU A 90 8.38 -4.15 -2.15
CA LEU A 90 8.75 -2.74 -2.13
C LEU A 90 8.44 -2.17 -0.74
N GLY A 91 9.48 -1.61 -0.12
CA GLY A 91 9.34 -0.82 1.11
C GLY A 91 9.28 0.66 0.75
N ILE A 92 8.50 1.43 1.49
CA ILE A 92 8.37 2.87 1.33
C ILE A 92 8.62 3.51 2.69
N VAL A 93 9.57 4.43 2.75
CA VAL A 93 9.82 5.26 3.93
C VAL A 93 9.54 6.71 3.56
N PHE A 94 8.56 7.31 4.20
CA PHE A 94 8.33 8.74 4.17
C PHE A 94 9.06 9.37 5.35
N ARG A 95 9.90 10.35 5.08
CA ARG A 95 10.49 11.22 6.10
C ARG A 95 9.72 12.52 6.13
N LEU A 96 9.20 12.86 7.30
CA LEU A 96 8.39 14.07 7.50
C LEU A 96 9.27 15.22 8.01
N THR A 97 8.83 16.44 7.77
CA THR A 97 9.56 17.67 8.16
C THR A 97 9.70 17.81 9.67
N ASP A 98 8.86 17.16 10.48
CA ASP A 98 8.99 17.09 11.93
C ASP A 98 10.06 16.08 12.38
N GLY A 99 10.73 15.40 11.46
CA GLY A 99 11.76 14.39 11.69
C GLY A 99 11.22 12.99 11.94
N SER A 100 9.91 12.80 11.98
CA SER A 100 9.32 11.47 12.09
C SER A 100 9.40 10.69 10.78
N THR A 101 9.18 9.37 10.85
CA THR A 101 9.16 8.50 9.68
C THR A 101 7.92 7.63 9.68
N PHE A 102 7.38 7.39 8.48
CA PHE A 102 6.27 6.48 8.27
C PHE A 102 6.67 5.40 7.26
N LEU A 103 6.41 4.15 7.60
CA LEU A 103 6.82 2.99 6.81
C LEU A 103 5.63 2.25 6.26
N CYS A 104 5.71 1.91 4.97
CA CYS A 104 4.75 1.04 4.32
C CYS A 104 5.46 -0.11 3.64
N SER A 105 4.73 -1.21 3.44
CA SER A 105 5.17 -2.34 2.64
C SER A 105 4.18 -2.62 1.53
N TYR A 106 4.69 -2.96 0.37
CA TYR A 106 3.93 -3.35 -0.80
C TYR A 106 4.54 -4.60 -1.43
N LEU A 107 3.71 -5.60 -1.71
CA LEU A 107 4.08 -6.78 -2.47
C LEU A 107 3.39 -6.71 -3.82
N GLU A 108 4.15 -6.47 -4.88
CA GLU A 108 3.63 -6.49 -6.24
C GLU A 108 3.74 -7.89 -6.82
N THR A 109 2.63 -8.42 -7.31
CA THR A 109 2.58 -9.74 -7.91
C THR A 109 2.65 -9.67 -9.42
N SER A 110 3.20 -10.69 -10.06
CA SER A 110 3.25 -10.79 -11.53
C SER A 110 1.85 -10.97 -12.16
N GLN A 111 0.82 -11.22 -11.35
CA GLN A 111 -0.53 -11.45 -11.83
C GLN A 111 -1.33 -10.15 -11.90
N TYR A 112 -1.36 -9.52 -13.10
CA TYR A 112 -2.37 -8.53 -13.51
C TYR A 112 -2.54 -7.27 -12.65
N GLY A 113 -1.43 -6.70 -12.17
CA GLY A 113 -1.47 -5.44 -11.40
C GLY A 113 -2.14 -5.57 -10.03
N ARG A 114 -2.18 -6.76 -9.47
CA ARG A 114 -2.56 -6.97 -8.08
C ARG A 114 -1.36 -6.76 -7.19
N GLY A 115 -1.59 -6.08 -6.10
CA GLY A 115 -0.61 -5.89 -5.05
C GLY A 115 -1.23 -5.98 -3.67
N TYR A 116 -0.40 -6.13 -2.68
CA TYR A 116 -0.79 -6.22 -1.27
C TYR A 116 -0.05 -5.15 -0.50
N PHE A 117 -0.80 -4.28 0.16
CA PHE A 117 -0.25 -3.13 0.88
C PHE A 117 -0.50 -3.24 2.38
N THR A 118 0.46 -2.75 3.17
CA THR A 118 0.27 -2.53 4.60
C THR A 118 1.09 -1.33 5.08
N ASP A 119 0.49 -0.56 5.97
CA ASP A 119 1.14 0.51 6.75
C ASP A 119 1.41 0.07 8.22
N GLY A 120 1.20 -1.21 8.51
CA GLY A 120 1.30 -1.78 9.86
C GLY A 120 -0.03 -1.81 10.62
N GLU A 121 -0.96 -0.92 10.32
CA GLU A 121 -2.30 -0.87 10.91
C GLU A 121 -3.35 -1.48 10.00
N GLN A 122 -3.27 -1.18 8.71
CA GLN A 122 -4.19 -1.63 7.69
C GLN A 122 -3.52 -2.62 6.74
N ARG A 123 -4.30 -3.57 6.23
CA ARG A 123 -3.88 -4.55 5.23
C ARG A 123 -4.95 -4.70 4.17
N PHE A 124 -4.62 -4.41 2.92
CA PHE A 124 -5.59 -4.50 1.84
C PHE A 124 -4.94 -4.84 0.50
N GLU A 125 -5.74 -5.43 -0.36
CA GLU A 125 -5.38 -5.68 -1.76
C GLU A 125 -5.54 -4.40 -2.57
N VAL A 126 -4.62 -4.16 -3.49
CA VAL A 126 -4.60 -3.01 -4.41
C VAL A 126 -4.62 -3.51 -5.84
N SER A 127 -5.40 -2.89 -6.70
CA SER A 127 -5.56 -3.34 -8.09
C SER A 127 -4.91 -2.43 -9.13
N ASN A 128 -4.46 -1.25 -8.75
CA ASN A 128 -4.04 -0.23 -9.72
C ASN A 128 -2.67 0.40 -9.43
N LEU A 129 -2.00 0.00 -8.36
CA LEU A 129 -0.68 0.52 -8.03
C LEU A 129 0.39 -0.33 -8.74
N ARG A 130 1.21 0.31 -9.57
CA ARG A 130 2.33 -0.30 -10.29
C ARG A 130 3.64 0.30 -9.79
N LEU A 131 3.96 0.01 -8.54
CA LEU A 131 5.09 0.62 -7.85
C LEU A 131 6.44 0.15 -8.42
N LEU A 132 6.50 -1.07 -8.94
CA LEU A 132 7.69 -1.57 -9.64
C LEU A 132 7.98 -0.78 -10.92
N ASP A 133 6.95 -0.48 -11.71
CA ASP A 133 7.13 0.35 -12.91
C ASP A 133 7.55 1.77 -12.52
N TYR A 134 6.96 2.31 -11.44
CA TYR A 134 7.36 3.61 -10.90
C TYR A 134 8.84 3.61 -10.47
N TRP A 135 9.29 2.58 -9.77
CA TRP A 135 10.69 2.40 -9.39
C TRP A 135 11.63 2.51 -10.60
N TYR A 136 11.31 1.81 -11.69
CA TYR A 136 12.16 1.85 -12.89
C TYR A 136 12.06 3.17 -13.67
N SER A 137 10.99 3.93 -13.52
CA SER A 137 10.84 5.24 -14.17
C SER A 137 11.62 6.36 -13.49
N LEU A 138 12.01 6.19 -12.22
CA LEU A 138 12.76 7.18 -11.46
C LEU A 138 14.21 7.29 -11.94
N ASP A 139 14.64 8.49 -12.29
CA ASP A 139 16.05 8.81 -12.66
C ASP A 139 16.91 9.07 -11.40
N TYR A 140 16.90 8.11 -10.47
CA TYR A 140 17.72 8.08 -9.27
C TYR A 140 18.60 6.83 -9.31
N GLU A 141 19.89 6.99 -8.95
CA GLU A 141 20.81 5.86 -8.83
C GLU A 141 20.37 4.94 -7.68
N ALA A 142 20.23 3.65 -7.99
CA ALA A 142 19.90 2.67 -6.96
C ALA A 142 21.13 2.39 -6.09
N GLN A 143 21.00 2.56 -4.79
CA GLN A 143 22.00 2.20 -3.80
C GLN A 143 21.79 0.76 -3.31
N PRO A 144 22.84 0.00 -3.01
CA PRO A 144 22.69 -1.35 -2.48
C PRO A 144 21.98 -1.34 -1.12
N LEU A 145 21.22 -2.42 -0.84
CA LEU A 145 20.62 -2.63 0.47
C LEU A 145 21.68 -3.11 1.47
N GLU A 146 21.58 -2.63 2.70
CA GLU A 146 22.35 -3.15 3.83
C GLU A 146 21.66 -4.38 4.44
N GLU A 147 22.44 -5.24 5.10
CA GLU A 147 21.91 -6.43 5.74
C GLU A 147 20.91 -6.05 6.85
N GLY A 148 19.71 -6.60 6.79
CA GLY A 148 18.63 -6.34 7.77
C GLY A 148 17.86 -5.04 7.55
N GLU A 149 18.21 -4.21 6.58
CA GLU A 149 17.56 -2.90 6.36
C GLU A 149 16.06 -3.03 6.07
N THR A 150 15.65 -4.12 5.40
CA THR A 150 14.23 -4.38 5.12
C THR A 150 13.45 -4.96 6.29
N ALA A 151 14.11 -5.34 7.38
CA ALA A 151 13.46 -5.94 8.55
C ALA A 151 12.61 -4.93 9.36
N ALA A 152 12.81 -3.63 9.18
CA ALA A 152 12.05 -2.58 9.86
C ALA A 152 10.64 -2.36 9.27
N PHE A 153 10.40 -2.87 8.06
CA PHE A 153 9.13 -2.65 7.39
C PHE A 153 7.98 -3.48 7.97
N PRO A 154 6.74 -2.95 7.95
CA PRO A 154 5.57 -3.72 8.33
C PRO A 154 5.50 -5.03 7.54
N PRO A 155 5.37 -6.19 8.21
CA PRO A 155 5.34 -7.46 7.50
C PRO A 155 4.07 -7.60 6.64
N ILE A 156 4.24 -7.93 5.37
CA ILE A 156 3.13 -8.24 4.45
C ILE A 156 2.37 -9.49 4.93
N TRP A 157 3.12 -10.47 5.46
CA TRP A 157 2.58 -11.67 6.09
C TRP A 157 2.80 -11.65 7.60
N VAL A 158 1.86 -12.22 8.35
CA VAL A 158 2.05 -12.47 9.79
C VAL A 158 2.86 -13.75 9.92
N MET A 159 4.09 -13.64 10.39
CA MET A 159 4.81 -14.84 10.82
C MET A 159 4.03 -15.49 11.99
N LYS A 160 3.58 -16.71 11.77
CA LYS A 160 2.98 -17.54 12.82
C LYS A 160 4.04 -18.11 13.73
#